data_b44850387b7ca34400768305da9ebd0b
#
_entry.id   b44850387b7ca34400768305da9ebd0b
#
_cell.length_a   1.000
_cell.length_b   1.000
_cell.length_c   1.000
_cell.angle_alpha   90.00
_cell.angle_beta   90.00
_cell.angle_gamma   90.00
#
_symmetry.space_group_name_H-M   'P 1'
#
loop_
_entity.id
_entity.type
_entity.pdbx_description
1 polymer ?
#
loop_
_entity_poly.entity_id
_entity_poly.type
_entity_poly.pdbx_seq_one_letter_code
_entity_poly.pdbx_strand_id
1 'polypeptide(L)'
;DWVFGLAKDFPHIAFVLSGGVNDLEAAKAVALGHGVPGARDWLDSGDFRNRTNDSSSPRLLGTMIGRQAHADPWGLLATVDTDVYGEPENPSTSASRRKLLHAYGEYCDATRGRFGTTKDGHNIPSTRHLVHPIQNLFFGEPNAKRWRRAMDDALKKDSKNDSVSVSELIFQTLKDGEVSDETLDAPPSMRWRRQPNGMVMGDDEFEDYKHARYATAVRALANLPKPPTRGDGTLG
;
A
#
# COMPACT_ATOMS: atom_id res chain seq x y z
N ASP A 1 11.20 -16.23 -7.92
CA ASP A 1 12.33 -17.18 -7.93
C ASP A 1 13.65 -16.53 -8.28
N TRP A 2 13.73 -15.75 -9.39
CA TRP A 2 14.97 -15.13 -9.83
C TRP A 2 15.55 -14.18 -8.77
N VAL A 3 14.72 -13.36 -8.11
CA VAL A 3 15.19 -12.40 -7.09
C VAL A 3 15.83 -13.13 -5.90
N PHE A 4 15.25 -14.25 -5.46
CA PHE A 4 15.82 -15.05 -4.37
C PHE A 4 17.13 -15.73 -4.78
N GLY A 5 17.20 -16.24 -6.02
CA GLY A 5 18.44 -16.75 -6.59
C GLY A 5 19.54 -15.69 -6.64
N LEU A 6 19.20 -14.50 -7.15
CA LEU A 6 20.14 -13.38 -7.20
C LEU A 6 20.59 -12.91 -5.81
N ALA A 7 19.68 -12.86 -4.83
CA ALA A 7 20.04 -12.48 -3.47
C ALA A 7 21.03 -13.48 -2.84
N LYS A 8 20.91 -14.77 -3.19
CA LYS A 8 21.86 -15.81 -2.77
C LYS A 8 23.21 -15.71 -3.50
N ASP A 9 23.18 -15.51 -4.83
CA ASP A 9 24.38 -15.45 -5.66
C ASP A 9 25.20 -14.17 -5.44
N PHE A 10 24.53 -13.09 -5.02
CA PHE A 10 25.12 -11.77 -4.80
C PHE A 10 24.79 -11.24 -3.39
N PRO A 11 25.32 -11.86 -2.32
CA PRO A 11 24.97 -11.52 -0.94
C PRO A 11 25.35 -10.08 -0.53
N HIS A 12 26.29 -9.46 -1.25
CA HIS A 12 26.72 -8.08 -1.04
C HIS A 12 25.80 -7.03 -1.67
N ILE A 13 24.82 -7.45 -2.48
CA ILE A 13 23.84 -6.55 -3.11
C ILE A 13 22.50 -6.66 -2.35
N ALA A 14 21.93 -5.50 -2.07
CA ALA A 14 20.60 -5.40 -1.49
C ALA A 14 19.51 -5.45 -2.59
N PHE A 15 18.55 -6.35 -2.45
CA PHE A 15 17.46 -6.52 -3.41
C PHE A 15 16.12 -6.11 -2.81
N VAL A 16 15.21 -5.62 -3.64
CA VAL A 16 13.79 -5.42 -3.33
C VAL A 16 12.97 -6.25 -4.31
N LEU A 17 12.07 -7.06 -3.80
CA LEU A 17 11.16 -7.85 -4.65
C LEU A 17 10.08 -6.94 -5.23
N SER A 18 10.01 -6.89 -6.55
CA SER A 18 8.95 -6.19 -7.28
C SER A 18 8.07 -7.18 -8.05
N GLY A 19 6.77 -7.11 -7.81
CA GLY A 19 5.78 -7.96 -8.47
C GLY A 19 5.39 -9.21 -7.67
N GLY A 20 4.16 -9.68 -7.89
CA GLY A 20 3.63 -10.89 -7.23
C GLY A 20 3.18 -10.71 -5.78
N VAL A 21 3.51 -9.60 -5.13
CA VAL A 21 3.10 -9.28 -3.75
C VAL A 21 1.91 -8.33 -3.80
N ASN A 22 0.78 -8.75 -3.21
CA ASN A 22 -0.50 -8.04 -3.34
C ASN A 22 -1.12 -7.64 -1.99
N ASP A 23 -0.52 -8.03 -0.86
CA ASP A 23 -1.01 -7.70 0.48
C ASP A 23 0.14 -7.60 1.48
N LEU A 24 -0.16 -7.10 2.68
CA LEU A 24 0.84 -6.91 3.73
C LEU A 24 1.33 -8.23 4.32
N GLU A 25 0.49 -9.26 4.39
CA GLU A 25 0.88 -10.57 4.90
C GLU A 25 1.94 -11.22 4.00
N ALA A 26 1.75 -11.13 2.66
CA ALA A 26 2.76 -11.58 1.70
C ALA A 26 4.03 -10.72 1.77
N ALA A 27 3.89 -9.39 1.92
CA ALA A 27 5.02 -8.49 2.10
C ALA A 27 5.81 -8.82 3.36
N LYS A 28 5.12 -9.05 4.47
CA LYS A 28 5.71 -9.45 5.75
C LYS A 28 6.41 -10.80 5.65
N ALA A 29 5.79 -11.79 5.02
CA ALA A 29 6.38 -13.11 4.81
C ALA A 29 7.68 -13.02 3.99
N VAL A 30 7.71 -12.21 2.92
CA VAL A 30 8.92 -11.96 2.14
C VAL A 30 9.98 -11.22 2.95
N ALA A 31 9.59 -10.17 3.68
CA ALA A 31 10.50 -9.40 4.52
C ALA A 31 11.11 -10.24 5.65
N LEU A 32 10.36 -11.22 6.16
CA LEU A 32 10.84 -12.23 7.13
C LEU A 32 11.67 -13.35 6.48
N GLY A 33 11.92 -13.28 5.18
CA GLY A 33 12.77 -14.23 4.48
C GLY A 33 12.11 -15.56 4.10
N HIS A 34 10.77 -15.68 4.26
CA HIS A 34 10.07 -16.85 3.75
C HIS A 34 10.23 -16.91 2.22
N GLY A 35 10.67 -18.07 1.72
CA GLY A 35 10.98 -18.26 0.30
C GLY A 35 12.45 -17.98 -0.07
N VAL A 36 13.27 -17.51 0.87
CA VAL A 36 14.72 -17.40 0.68
C VAL A 36 15.39 -18.65 1.28
N PRO A 37 16.13 -19.47 0.48
CA PRO A 37 16.87 -20.61 1.02
C PRO A 37 17.87 -20.16 2.09
N GLY A 38 17.83 -20.78 3.26
CA GLY A 38 18.71 -20.46 4.39
C GLY A 38 18.26 -19.28 5.28
N ALA A 39 17.15 -18.62 4.96
CA ALA A 39 16.65 -17.50 5.76
C ALA A 39 16.11 -17.90 7.15
N ARG A 40 15.78 -19.17 7.36
CA ARG A 40 15.31 -19.64 8.69
C ARG A 40 16.36 -19.50 9.78
N ASP A 41 17.61 -19.86 9.50
CA ASP A 41 18.72 -19.76 10.46
C ASP A 41 19.00 -18.31 10.88
N TRP A 42 18.56 -17.41 10.09
CA TRP A 42 18.71 -15.99 10.20
C TRP A 42 17.56 -15.26 10.92
N LEU A 43 16.33 -15.81 10.86
CA LEU A 43 15.16 -15.32 11.59
C LEU A 43 15.23 -15.66 13.09
N ASP A 44 15.82 -16.81 13.42
CA ASP A 44 15.96 -17.27 14.80
C ASP A 44 16.99 -16.44 15.60
N SER A 45 17.80 -15.62 14.94
CA SER A 45 18.75 -14.70 15.61
C SER A 45 18.09 -13.47 16.24
N GLY A 46 16.79 -13.26 16.06
CA GLY A 46 16.00 -12.20 16.74
C GLY A 46 16.33 -10.75 16.36
N ASP A 47 17.27 -10.53 15.44
CA ASP A 47 17.84 -9.21 15.18
C ASP A 47 17.41 -8.60 13.85
N PHE A 48 16.10 -8.39 13.72
CA PHE A 48 15.53 -7.74 12.54
C PHE A 48 15.99 -6.27 12.38
N ARG A 49 16.36 -5.61 13.48
CA ARG A 49 16.78 -4.21 13.51
C ARG A 49 18.27 -4.00 13.27
N ASN A 50 19.10 -5.01 13.51
CA ASN A 50 20.57 -4.93 13.38
C ASN A 50 21.14 -5.51 12.09
N ARG A 51 20.35 -5.58 11.04
CA ARG A 51 20.71 -6.15 9.73
C ARG A 51 21.84 -5.45 8.97
N THR A 52 22.53 -4.52 9.55
CA THR A 52 23.31 -3.58 8.76
C THR A 52 24.69 -4.04 8.36
N ASN A 53 25.28 -5.10 8.94
CA ASN A 53 26.72 -5.30 8.79
C ASN A 53 27.24 -6.71 8.49
N ASP A 54 26.40 -7.74 8.37
CA ASP A 54 26.89 -9.03 7.93
C ASP A 54 26.74 -9.19 6.42
N SER A 55 27.88 -9.12 5.71
CA SER A 55 27.97 -9.23 4.25
C SER A 55 27.70 -10.64 3.71
N SER A 56 27.46 -11.63 4.57
CA SER A 56 27.27 -13.03 4.19
C SER A 56 25.80 -13.44 4.02
N SER A 57 24.85 -12.63 4.50
CA SER A 57 23.41 -12.96 4.43
C SER A 57 22.74 -12.38 3.19
N PRO A 58 21.81 -13.12 2.52
CA PRO A 58 21.07 -12.60 1.39
C PRO A 58 20.28 -11.34 1.78
N ARG A 59 20.49 -10.24 1.04
CA ARG A 59 19.86 -8.94 1.35
C ARG A 59 18.61 -8.71 0.54
N LEU A 60 17.50 -9.32 0.95
CA LEU A 60 16.18 -8.89 0.51
C LEU A 60 15.67 -7.84 1.50
N LEU A 61 15.72 -6.56 1.11
CA LEU A 61 15.36 -5.44 2.00
C LEU A 61 13.86 -5.25 2.17
N GLY A 62 13.07 -5.81 1.26
CA GLY A 62 11.62 -5.66 1.29
C GLY A 62 10.95 -5.93 -0.05
N THR A 63 9.73 -5.45 -0.16
CA THR A 63 8.89 -5.64 -1.36
C THR A 63 8.33 -4.32 -1.85
N MET A 64 8.10 -4.23 -3.16
CA MET A 64 7.36 -3.13 -3.77
C MET A 64 5.97 -3.63 -4.19
N ILE A 65 4.93 -3.00 -3.63
CA ILE A 65 3.54 -3.28 -3.96
C ILE A 65 2.98 -2.09 -4.73
N GLY A 66 2.96 -2.17 -6.06
CA GLY A 66 2.49 -1.05 -6.89
C GLY A 66 0.99 -1.10 -7.17
N ARG A 67 0.53 -2.13 -7.87
CA ARG A 67 -0.85 -2.22 -8.37
C ARG A 67 -1.89 -2.23 -7.26
N GLN A 68 -1.66 -2.97 -6.19
CA GLN A 68 -2.58 -3.02 -5.07
C GLN A 68 -2.61 -1.71 -4.26
N ALA A 69 -1.46 -1.05 -4.09
CA ALA A 69 -1.41 0.26 -3.45
C ALA A 69 -2.25 1.31 -4.21
N HIS A 70 -2.29 1.22 -5.55
CA HIS A 70 -3.15 2.07 -6.37
C HIS A 70 -4.63 1.63 -6.31
N ALA A 71 -4.90 0.32 -6.33
CA ALA A 71 -6.26 -0.20 -6.37
C ALA A 71 -7.01 -0.04 -5.05
N ASP A 72 -6.33 -0.27 -3.93
CA ASP A 72 -6.90 -0.16 -2.57
C ASP A 72 -5.87 0.44 -1.60
N PRO A 73 -5.59 1.75 -1.71
CA PRO A 73 -4.58 2.41 -0.89
C PRO A 73 -4.91 2.34 0.61
N TRP A 74 -6.18 2.48 0.98
CA TRP A 74 -6.59 2.43 2.37
C TRP A 74 -6.43 1.04 2.98
N GLY A 75 -6.92 0.01 2.30
CA GLY A 75 -6.82 -1.36 2.77
C GLY A 75 -5.37 -1.88 2.84
N LEU A 76 -4.47 -1.31 2.04
CA LEU A 76 -3.08 -1.74 2.04
C LEU A 76 -2.19 -0.94 3.00
N LEU A 77 -2.32 0.40 3.01
CA LEU A 77 -1.30 1.26 3.62
C LEU A 77 -1.66 1.78 5.01
N ALA A 78 -2.94 1.79 5.37
CA ALA A 78 -3.37 2.46 6.60
C ALA A 78 -2.88 1.80 7.90
N THR A 79 -2.46 0.53 7.85
CA THR A 79 -1.94 -0.23 9.01
C THR A 79 -0.50 -0.72 8.84
N VAL A 80 0.20 -0.24 7.81
CA VAL A 80 1.53 -0.73 7.46
C VAL A 80 2.56 -0.55 8.58
N ASP A 81 2.46 0.54 9.34
CA ASP A 81 3.43 0.84 10.40
C ASP A 81 3.32 -0.19 11.53
N THR A 82 2.11 -0.53 11.97
CA THR A 82 1.90 -1.55 13.00
C THR A 82 2.09 -2.96 12.44
N ASP A 83 1.55 -3.27 11.26
CA ASP A 83 1.48 -4.64 10.76
C ASP A 83 2.81 -5.14 10.17
N VAL A 84 3.62 -4.24 9.61
CA VAL A 84 4.89 -4.60 8.94
C VAL A 84 6.10 -4.11 9.72
N TYR A 85 6.09 -2.85 10.17
CA TYR A 85 7.24 -2.26 10.84
C TYR A 85 7.24 -2.47 12.36
N GLY A 86 6.13 -2.98 12.93
CA GLY A 86 6.02 -3.26 14.36
C GLY A 86 6.01 -2.02 15.23
N GLU A 87 5.61 -0.87 14.65
CA GLU A 87 5.40 0.33 15.44
C GLU A 87 4.21 0.14 16.40
N PRO A 88 4.23 0.74 17.60
CA PRO A 88 3.15 0.58 18.57
C PRO A 88 1.83 1.15 18.08
N GLU A 89 1.86 2.18 17.24
CA GLU A 89 0.69 2.87 16.73
C GLU A 89 0.90 3.30 15.27
N ASN A 90 -0.19 3.31 14.49
CA ASN A 90 -0.20 3.94 13.18
C ASN A 90 -0.29 5.47 13.33
N PRO A 91 0.18 6.26 12.34
CA PRO A 91 0.04 7.71 12.37
C PRO A 91 -1.40 8.15 12.64
N SER A 92 -1.58 9.21 13.41
CA SER A 92 -2.91 9.72 13.75
C SER A 92 -3.77 10.06 12.53
N THR A 93 -3.14 10.41 11.40
CA THR A 93 -3.80 10.62 10.11
C THR A 93 -4.39 9.35 9.52
N SER A 94 -3.84 8.18 9.86
CA SER A 94 -4.35 6.88 9.44
C SER A 94 -5.49 6.36 10.33
N ALA A 95 -5.91 7.10 11.35
CA ALA A 95 -6.99 6.65 12.25
C ALA A 95 -8.35 6.60 11.55
N SER A 96 -8.58 7.46 10.54
CA SER A 96 -9.78 7.41 9.70
C SER A 96 -9.51 8.08 8.35
N ARG A 97 -10.32 7.72 7.33
CA ARG A 97 -10.24 8.38 6.01
C ARG A 97 -10.49 9.88 6.12
N ARG A 98 -11.37 10.32 7.04
CA ARG A 98 -11.61 11.74 7.28
C ARG A 98 -10.34 12.48 7.69
N LYS A 99 -9.61 11.95 8.67
CA LYS A 99 -8.35 12.57 9.13
C LYS A 99 -7.30 12.59 8.03
N LEU A 100 -7.19 11.48 7.28
CA LEU A 100 -6.29 11.42 6.14
C LEU A 100 -6.65 12.49 5.08
N LEU A 101 -7.92 12.60 4.72
CA LEU A 101 -8.35 13.55 3.68
C LEU A 101 -8.19 15.02 4.11
N HIS A 102 -8.32 15.35 5.40
CA HIS A 102 -8.00 16.68 5.89
C HIS A 102 -6.52 17.00 5.71
N ALA A 103 -5.63 16.14 6.24
CA ALA A 103 -4.19 16.35 6.11
C ALA A 103 -3.73 16.35 4.64
N TYR A 104 -4.30 15.48 3.83
CA TYR A 104 -4.00 15.42 2.40
C TYR A 104 -4.51 16.63 1.63
N GLY A 105 -5.68 17.13 1.96
CA GLY A 105 -6.24 18.36 1.38
C GLY A 105 -5.34 19.57 1.63
N GLU A 106 -4.91 19.77 2.87
CA GLU A 106 -3.94 20.82 3.24
C GLU A 106 -2.62 20.69 2.46
N TYR A 107 -2.09 19.47 2.36
CA TYR A 107 -0.91 19.20 1.53
C TYR A 107 -1.13 19.56 0.07
N CYS A 108 -2.28 19.20 -0.49
CA CYS A 108 -2.62 19.52 -1.88
C CYS A 108 -2.71 21.02 -2.12
N ASP A 109 -3.35 21.76 -1.21
CA ASP A 109 -3.48 23.21 -1.33
C ASP A 109 -2.12 23.90 -1.26
N ALA A 110 -1.24 23.44 -0.37
CA ALA A 110 0.14 23.94 -0.27
C ALA A 110 1.03 23.56 -1.48
N THR A 111 0.66 22.51 -2.22
CA THR A 111 1.50 21.95 -3.28
C THR A 111 1.05 22.38 -4.67
N ARG A 112 -0.24 22.70 -4.85
CA ARG A 112 -0.81 23.12 -6.14
C ARG A 112 -0.07 24.33 -6.71
N GLY A 113 0.40 24.19 -7.93
CA GLY A 113 1.14 25.26 -8.62
C GLY A 113 2.54 25.56 -8.09
N ARG A 114 3.06 24.77 -7.15
CA ARG A 114 4.38 24.99 -6.51
C ARG A 114 5.53 25.06 -7.52
N PHE A 115 5.40 24.37 -8.65
CA PHE A 115 6.42 24.36 -9.70
C PHE A 115 6.06 25.27 -10.88
N GLY A 116 5.16 26.24 -10.66
CA GLY A 116 4.72 27.20 -11.66
C GLY A 116 3.52 26.72 -12.47
N THR A 117 3.42 27.23 -13.71
CA THR A 117 2.32 26.92 -14.63
C THR A 117 2.84 26.41 -15.98
N THR A 118 2.01 25.63 -16.67
CA THR A 118 2.23 25.24 -18.06
C THR A 118 2.11 26.46 -18.98
N LYS A 119 2.49 26.31 -20.27
CA LYS A 119 2.30 27.35 -21.31
C LYS A 119 0.82 27.75 -21.46
N ASP A 120 -0.10 26.84 -21.19
CA ASP A 120 -1.54 27.04 -21.27
C ASP A 120 -2.16 27.59 -19.95
N GLY A 121 -1.31 27.95 -18.97
CA GLY A 121 -1.72 28.55 -17.70
C GLY A 121 -2.19 27.57 -16.61
N HIS A 122 -2.03 26.26 -16.80
CA HIS A 122 -2.41 25.27 -15.77
C HIS A 122 -1.34 25.10 -14.71
N ASN A 123 -1.75 25.02 -13.46
CA ASN A 123 -0.86 24.78 -12.31
C ASN A 123 -0.05 23.48 -12.43
N ILE A 124 1.21 23.48 -11.92
CA ILE A 124 2.09 22.31 -11.83
C ILE A 124 2.46 22.10 -10.34
N PRO A 125 2.04 21.00 -9.70
CA PRO A 125 1.05 20.03 -10.17
C PRO A 125 -0.35 20.63 -10.27
N SER A 126 -1.16 20.08 -11.17
CA SER A 126 -2.57 20.48 -11.31
C SER A 126 -3.43 19.77 -10.26
N THR A 127 -4.64 20.31 -9.97
CA THR A 127 -5.64 19.68 -9.11
C THR A 127 -5.86 18.22 -9.47
N ARG A 128 -5.96 17.89 -10.76
CA ARG A 128 -6.14 16.51 -11.24
C ARG A 128 -5.00 15.58 -10.82
N HIS A 129 -3.74 16.02 -10.92
CA HIS A 129 -2.59 15.23 -10.48
C HIS A 129 -2.61 15.00 -8.97
N LEU A 130 -3.00 16.02 -8.20
CA LEU A 130 -3.05 15.95 -6.74
C LEU A 130 -4.15 15.03 -6.23
N VAL A 131 -5.33 14.98 -6.85
CA VAL A 131 -6.43 14.11 -6.39
C VAL A 131 -6.33 12.67 -6.91
N HIS A 132 -5.52 12.41 -7.94
CA HIS A 132 -5.37 11.08 -8.53
C HIS A 132 -5.01 9.98 -7.50
N PRO A 133 -4.09 10.18 -6.54
CA PRO A 133 -3.72 9.15 -5.56
C PRO A 133 -4.87 8.72 -4.65
N ILE A 134 -5.84 9.58 -4.39
CA ILE A 134 -6.95 9.29 -3.47
C ILE A 134 -8.18 8.72 -4.16
N GLN A 135 -8.24 8.66 -5.48
CA GLN A 135 -9.44 8.23 -6.23
C GLN A 135 -9.97 6.85 -5.82
N ASN A 136 -9.09 5.97 -5.35
CA ASN A 136 -9.47 4.63 -4.91
C ASN A 136 -9.52 4.46 -3.37
N LEU A 137 -9.49 5.57 -2.62
CA LEU A 137 -9.48 5.54 -1.15
C LEU A 137 -10.70 4.82 -0.54
N PHE A 138 -11.81 4.83 -1.26
CA PHE A 138 -13.05 4.15 -0.89
C PHE A 138 -13.29 2.85 -1.65
N PHE A 139 -12.22 2.19 -2.11
CA PHE A 139 -12.37 0.91 -2.81
C PHE A 139 -13.13 -0.11 -1.95
N GLY A 140 -14.21 -0.70 -2.53
CA GLY A 140 -15.05 -1.68 -1.86
C GLY A 140 -16.04 -1.11 -0.83
N GLU A 141 -16.07 0.21 -0.63
CA GLU A 141 -17.03 0.86 0.26
C GLU A 141 -18.32 1.26 -0.47
N PRO A 142 -19.43 1.43 0.26
CA PRO A 142 -20.65 2.01 -0.30
C PRO A 142 -20.37 3.37 -0.95
N ASN A 143 -21.05 3.64 -2.05
CA ASN A 143 -20.94 4.90 -2.80
C ASN A 143 -19.54 5.25 -3.39
N ALA A 144 -18.55 4.38 -3.31
CA ALA A 144 -17.22 4.62 -3.89
C ALA A 144 -17.25 5.03 -5.38
N LYS A 145 -18.16 4.43 -6.18
CA LYS A 145 -18.33 4.78 -7.60
C LYS A 145 -18.97 6.17 -7.78
N ARG A 146 -19.91 6.52 -6.90
CA ARG A 146 -20.57 7.85 -6.93
C ARG A 146 -19.56 8.93 -6.59
N TRP A 147 -18.77 8.73 -5.54
CA TRP A 147 -17.70 9.66 -5.19
C TRP A 147 -16.70 9.89 -6.32
N ARG A 148 -16.22 8.83 -6.96
CA ARG A 148 -15.30 8.97 -8.11
C ARG A 148 -15.93 9.77 -9.27
N ARG A 149 -17.20 9.54 -9.56
CA ARG A 149 -17.92 10.33 -10.58
C ARG A 149 -18.05 11.80 -10.16
N ALA A 150 -18.44 12.07 -8.92
CA ALA A 150 -18.50 13.42 -8.40
C ALA A 150 -17.15 14.14 -8.49
N MET A 151 -16.05 13.45 -8.17
CA MET A 151 -14.68 13.96 -8.32
C MET A 151 -14.35 14.27 -9.78
N ASP A 152 -14.62 13.35 -10.71
CA ASP A 152 -14.38 13.56 -12.13
C ASP A 152 -15.20 14.74 -12.69
N ASP A 153 -16.44 14.88 -12.26
CA ASP A 153 -17.31 15.98 -12.71
C ASP A 153 -16.88 17.33 -12.11
N ALA A 154 -16.44 17.35 -10.85
CA ALA A 154 -15.85 18.54 -10.23
C ALA A 154 -14.58 18.98 -10.94
N LEU A 155 -13.67 18.04 -11.26
CA LEU A 155 -12.44 18.32 -11.99
C LEU A 155 -12.66 18.84 -13.42
N LYS A 156 -13.75 18.43 -14.10
CA LYS A 156 -14.12 18.98 -15.41
C LYS A 156 -14.61 20.43 -15.31
N LYS A 157 -15.36 20.74 -14.24
CA LYS A 157 -15.88 22.10 -14.01
C LYS A 157 -14.76 23.06 -13.61
N ASP A 158 -13.83 22.61 -12.74
CA ASP A 158 -12.74 23.43 -12.21
C ASP A 158 -11.55 23.59 -13.19
N SER A 159 -11.52 22.83 -14.29
CA SER A 159 -10.40 22.78 -15.24
C SER A 159 -10.00 24.12 -15.86
N LYS A 160 -10.76 25.18 -15.65
CA LYS A 160 -10.50 26.52 -16.22
C LYS A 160 -10.25 27.62 -15.19
N ASN A 161 -10.59 27.42 -13.92
CA ASN A 161 -10.61 28.54 -12.96
C ASN A 161 -9.75 28.36 -11.72
N ASP A 162 -9.34 27.15 -11.32
CA ASP A 162 -8.62 26.90 -10.05
C ASP A 162 -9.16 27.74 -8.85
N SER A 163 -10.46 28.02 -8.87
CA SER A 163 -11.12 28.98 -7.97
C SER A 163 -11.41 28.38 -6.59
N VAL A 164 -11.44 27.05 -6.51
CA VAL A 164 -11.75 26.30 -5.30
C VAL A 164 -10.47 25.66 -4.78
N SER A 165 -10.27 25.62 -3.46
CA SER A 165 -9.17 24.88 -2.88
C SER A 165 -9.32 23.38 -3.16
N VAL A 166 -8.21 22.64 -3.21
CA VAL A 166 -8.27 21.18 -3.43
C VAL A 166 -8.96 20.51 -2.24
N SER A 167 -8.69 21.00 -1.05
CA SER A 167 -9.35 20.54 0.18
C SER A 167 -10.88 20.71 0.09
N GLU A 168 -11.35 21.89 -0.28
CA GLU A 168 -12.78 22.16 -0.44
C GLU A 168 -13.43 21.28 -1.52
N LEU A 169 -12.75 21.11 -2.67
CA LEU A 169 -13.20 20.23 -3.75
C LEU A 169 -13.34 18.78 -3.25
N ILE A 170 -12.37 18.26 -2.50
CA ILE A 170 -12.44 16.91 -1.94
C ILE A 170 -13.68 16.76 -1.04
N PHE A 171 -13.90 17.68 -0.10
CA PHE A 171 -15.01 17.57 0.84
C PHE A 171 -16.38 17.83 0.18
N GLN A 172 -16.45 18.69 -0.83
CA GLN A 172 -17.68 18.84 -1.62
C GLN A 172 -18.03 17.56 -2.38
N THR A 173 -17.04 16.92 -3.01
CA THR A 173 -17.27 15.67 -3.74
C THR A 173 -17.66 14.48 -2.86
N LEU A 174 -17.26 14.47 -1.58
CA LEU A 174 -17.75 13.48 -0.61
C LEU A 174 -19.26 13.62 -0.37
N LYS A 175 -19.75 14.84 -0.25
CA LYS A 175 -21.18 15.12 -0.11
C LYS A 175 -21.96 14.74 -1.38
N ASP A 176 -21.48 15.18 -2.54
CA ASP A 176 -22.09 14.88 -3.84
C ASP A 176 -22.08 13.37 -4.15
N GLY A 177 -21.06 12.67 -3.68
CA GLY A 177 -20.92 11.22 -3.77
C GLY A 177 -21.70 10.44 -2.71
N GLU A 178 -22.36 11.13 -1.76
CA GLU A 178 -23.11 10.53 -0.63
C GLU A 178 -22.25 9.54 0.19
N VAL A 179 -21.00 9.88 0.44
CA VAL A 179 -20.13 9.08 1.33
C VAL A 179 -20.55 9.36 2.76
N SER A 180 -20.96 8.31 3.49
CA SER A 180 -21.46 8.45 4.86
C SER A 180 -20.34 8.77 5.85
N ASP A 181 -20.70 9.44 6.96
CA ASP A 181 -19.79 9.70 8.07
C ASP A 181 -19.25 8.38 8.67
N GLU A 182 -20.08 7.34 8.75
CA GLU A 182 -19.65 6.00 9.18
C GLU A 182 -18.50 5.47 8.32
N THR A 183 -18.59 5.61 6.99
CA THR A 183 -17.52 5.19 6.07
C THR A 183 -16.27 6.05 6.23
N LEU A 184 -16.43 7.37 6.42
CA LEU A 184 -15.33 8.31 6.59
C LEU A 184 -14.58 8.08 7.90
N ASP A 185 -15.28 7.77 8.98
CA ASP A 185 -14.72 7.65 10.32
C ASP A 185 -14.37 6.20 10.71
N ALA A 186 -14.70 5.23 9.84
CA ALA A 186 -14.36 3.84 10.08
C ALA A 186 -12.83 3.65 10.22
N PRO A 187 -12.38 2.89 11.23
CA PRO A 187 -10.96 2.56 11.40
C PRO A 187 -10.47 1.67 10.24
N PRO A 188 -9.15 1.63 9.97
CA PRO A 188 -8.57 0.85 8.88
C PRO A 188 -8.95 -0.63 8.90
N SER A 189 -8.96 -1.25 10.09
CA SER A 189 -9.31 -2.66 10.26
C SER A 189 -10.71 -3.02 9.78
N MET A 190 -11.65 -2.06 9.79
CA MET A 190 -13.03 -2.30 9.39
C MET A 190 -13.14 -2.75 7.93
N ARG A 191 -12.23 -2.33 7.07
CA ARG A 191 -12.17 -2.73 5.66
C ARG A 191 -12.05 -4.24 5.48
N TRP A 192 -11.25 -4.89 6.32
CA TRP A 192 -11.01 -6.33 6.27
C TRP A 192 -11.97 -7.13 7.15
N ARG A 193 -12.54 -6.50 8.17
CA ARG A 193 -13.51 -7.14 9.07
C ARG A 193 -14.88 -7.31 8.44
N ARG A 194 -15.24 -6.50 7.46
CA ARG A 194 -16.56 -6.57 6.81
C ARG A 194 -16.61 -7.74 5.83
N GLN A 195 -17.47 -8.70 6.13
CA GLN A 195 -17.74 -9.87 5.29
C GLN A 195 -18.69 -9.51 4.14
N PRO A 196 -18.73 -10.32 3.04
CA PRO A 196 -19.65 -10.08 1.91
C PRO A 196 -21.14 -10.08 2.29
N ASN A 197 -21.51 -10.75 3.37
CA ASN A 197 -22.88 -10.79 3.92
C ASN A 197 -23.22 -9.56 4.79
N GLY A 198 -22.31 -8.59 4.92
CA GLY A 198 -22.46 -7.39 5.73
C GLY A 198 -22.13 -7.55 7.21
N MET A 199 -21.83 -8.76 7.68
CA MET A 199 -21.37 -8.98 9.05
C MET A 199 -19.94 -8.43 9.24
N VAL A 200 -19.63 -8.04 10.47
CA VAL A 200 -18.29 -7.57 10.87
C VAL A 200 -17.66 -8.59 11.82
N MET A 201 -16.48 -9.07 11.48
CA MET A 201 -15.71 -9.99 12.32
C MET A 201 -15.38 -9.35 13.67
N GLY A 202 -15.52 -10.11 14.75
CA GLY A 202 -15.01 -9.77 16.08
C GLY A 202 -13.48 -9.74 16.11
N ASP A 203 -12.92 -9.31 17.25
CA ASP A 203 -11.46 -9.17 17.37
C ASP A 203 -10.74 -10.51 17.20
N ASP A 204 -11.17 -11.56 17.90
CA ASP A 204 -10.56 -12.88 17.81
C ASP A 204 -10.70 -13.48 16.40
N GLU A 205 -11.87 -13.39 15.79
CA GLU A 205 -12.11 -13.86 14.42
C GLU A 205 -11.24 -13.11 13.41
N PHE A 206 -11.01 -11.82 13.63
CA PHE A 206 -10.15 -11.02 12.77
C PHE A 206 -8.67 -11.37 12.93
N GLU A 207 -8.20 -11.67 14.15
CA GLU A 207 -6.84 -12.17 14.36
C GLU A 207 -6.64 -13.52 13.68
N ASP A 208 -7.58 -14.46 13.83
CA ASP A 208 -7.55 -15.75 13.13
C ASP A 208 -7.52 -15.59 11.62
N TYR A 209 -8.30 -14.64 11.08
CA TYR A 209 -8.29 -14.31 9.66
C TYR A 209 -6.91 -13.81 9.20
N LYS A 210 -6.27 -12.91 9.95
CA LYS A 210 -4.91 -12.43 9.63
C LYS A 210 -3.89 -13.57 9.67
N HIS A 211 -3.95 -14.41 10.68
CA HIS A 211 -3.08 -15.58 10.81
C HIS A 211 -3.25 -16.56 9.63
N ALA A 212 -4.49 -16.84 9.23
CA ALA A 212 -4.79 -17.70 8.09
C ALA A 212 -4.24 -17.12 6.76
N ARG A 213 -4.37 -15.81 6.56
CA ARG A 213 -3.81 -15.11 5.39
C ARG A 213 -2.29 -15.19 5.36
N TYR A 214 -1.64 -14.90 6.48
CA TYR A 214 -0.18 -15.01 6.60
C TYR A 214 0.30 -16.43 6.30
N ALA A 215 -0.32 -17.45 6.90
CA ALA A 215 0.01 -18.85 6.63
C ALA A 215 -0.18 -19.23 5.15
N THR A 216 -1.21 -18.67 4.50
CA THR A 216 -1.44 -18.87 3.05
C THR A 216 -0.33 -18.22 2.23
N ALA A 217 0.09 -16.99 2.55
CA ALA A 217 1.19 -16.30 1.88
C ALA A 217 2.51 -17.08 2.04
N VAL A 218 2.82 -17.57 3.24
CA VAL A 218 4.01 -18.40 3.50
C VAL A 218 4.00 -19.68 2.65
N ARG A 219 2.83 -20.38 2.57
CA ARG A 219 2.71 -21.58 1.73
C ARG A 219 2.89 -21.28 0.23
N ALA A 220 2.31 -20.17 -0.23
CA ALA A 220 2.47 -19.74 -1.62
C ALA A 220 3.93 -19.47 -1.98
N LEU A 221 4.68 -18.80 -1.09
CA LEU A 221 6.12 -18.55 -1.26
C LEU A 221 6.93 -19.85 -1.25
N ALA A 222 6.60 -20.80 -0.38
CA ALA A 222 7.27 -22.08 -0.29
C ALA A 222 7.06 -22.96 -1.54
N ASN A 223 5.95 -22.78 -2.25
CA ASN A 223 5.58 -23.53 -3.46
C ASN A 223 5.96 -22.83 -4.77
N LEU A 224 6.70 -21.72 -4.71
CA LEU A 224 7.20 -21.08 -5.92
C LEU A 224 8.09 -22.07 -6.69
N PRO A 225 7.98 -22.16 -8.03
CA PRO A 225 8.82 -23.04 -8.83
C PRO A 225 10.29 -22.70 -8.59
N LYS A 226 11.12 -23.72 -8.37
CA LYS A 226 12.56 -23.52 -8.21
C LYS A 226 13.12 -22.90 -9.50
N PRO A 227 14.08 -21.97 -9.40
CA PRO A 227 14.76 -21.48 -10.58
C PRO A 227 15.38 -22.67 -11.33
N PRO A 228 15.40 -22.66 -12.67
CA PRO A 228 16.05 -23.69 -13.42
C PRO A 228 17.51 -23.79 -12.92
N THR A 229 17.89 -25.00 -12.53
CA THR A 229 19.33 -25.28 -12.24
C THR A 229 20.09 -24.84 -13.48
N ARG A 230 21.14 -24.01 -13.30
CA ARG A 230 22.11 -23.76 -14.36
C ARG A 230 22.56 -25.13 -14.84
N GLY A 231 22.11 -25.54 -16.01
CA GLY A 231 22.74 -26.63 -16.73
C GLY A 231 24.22 -26.27 -16.83
N ASP A 232 25.10 -27.22 -16.54
CA ASP A 232 26.54 -27.12 -16.74
C ASP A 232 26.84 -26.86 -18.21
N GLY A 233 26.41 -25.68 -18.69
CA GLY A 233 26.70 -25.20 -20.02
C GLY A 233 28.16 -24.76 -20.04
N THR A 234 29.05 -25.68 -20.24
CA THR A 234 30.37 -25.42 -20.86
C THR A 234 30.12 -24.62 -22.12
N LEU A 235 30.35 -23.29 -22.02
CA LEU A 235 30.52 -22.47 -23.19
C LEU A 235 31.76 -22.99 -23.94
N GLY A 236 31.52 -23.71 -25.04
CA GLY A 236 32.48 -23.98 -26.04
C GLY A 236 32.73 -22.76 -26.91
#